data_a2d00aae3f9444d572386876e8d4dc45
#
_entry.id   a2d00aae3f9444d572386876e8d4dc45
#
_cell.length_a   1.000
_cell.length_b   1.000
_cell.length_c   1.000
_cell.angle_alpha   90.00
_cell.angle_beta   90.00
_cell.angle_gamma   90.00
#
_symmetry.space_group_name_H-M   'P 1'
#
loop_
_entity.id
_entity.type
_entity.pdbx_description
1 polymer ?
#
loop_
_entity_poly.entity_id
_entity_poly.type
_entity_poly.pdbx_seq_one_letter_code
_entity_poly.pdbx_strand_id
1 'polypeptide(L)'
;MEFLGRQLRSYSFLLAMGGVALLAWVMPGYGRFIDQYGASKIAIIAFFLLPGMTVRLDTLHGAVRNWRCHAAIQAFIFIICPLVICLGAFWLPQGPILYGVFLVAVLPTTMSSSIAFTAAGGGNALTAILNAVGSNFLGIALSPLLLGLLLGATGIISFQQVARTMLDMCLLVMIPFCAGQLLVRLWPRLRRDAESMQVGLLQFFVLLLSYCAFSKSLDQVASQFEAMWKCFIYLALMHLTLFTFSRWLAEALRLPEEDQIAMTFCSTQKTLAFGMPIAYSFFAHTPVPLTLIVLPLIFHYLFQMFPAAVLANQLREAKAKGGSP
;
A
#
# COMPACT_ATOMS: atom_id res chain seq x y z
N MET A 1 -5.43 24.34 -10.77
CA MET A 1 -6.44 23.43 -11.36
C MET A 1 -6.02 21.94 -11.29
N GLU A 2 -4.78 21.57 -11.52
CA GLU A 2 -4.33 20.15 -11.41
C GLU A 2 -4.46 19.57 -10.00
N PHE A 3 -4.24 20.34 -8.95
CA PHE A 3 -4.38 19.87 -7.56
C PHE A 3 -5.82 19.52 -7.20
N LEU A 4 -6.77 20.35 -7.62
CA LEU A 4 -8.21 20.06 -7.45
C LEU A 4 -8.62 18.80 -8.24
N GLY A 5 -8.10 18.63 -9.45
CA GLY A 5 -8.34 17.43 -10.26
C GLY A 5 -7.79 16.15 -9.65
N ARG A 6 -6.65 16.22 -8.95
CA ARG A 6 -6.09 15.06 -8.22
C ARG A 6 -6.87 14.74 -6.94
N GLN A 7 -7.33 15.74 -6.20
CA GLN A 7 -8.22 15.53 -5.06
C GLN A 7 -9.56 14.93 -5.50
N LEU A 8 -10.18 15.44 -6.55
CA LEU A 8 -11.41 14.88 -7.10
C LEU A 8 -11.26 13.41 -7.55
N ARG A 9 -10.11 13.04 -8.11
CA ARG A 9 -9.81 11.62 -8.44
C ARG A 9 -9.65 10.74 -7.18
N SER A 10 -9.12 11.28 -6.10
CA SER A 10 -9.02 10.54 -4.83
C SER A 10 -10.42 10.30 -4.24
N TYR A 11 -11.29 11.31 -4.25
CA TYR A 11 -12.70 11.15 -3.81
C TYR A 11 -13.47 10.20 -4.71
N SER A 12 -13.25 10.23 -6.03
CA SER A 12 -13.94 9.32 -6.95
C SER A 12 -13.59 7.86 -6.70
N PHE A 13 -12.32 7.56 -6.37
CA PHE A 13 -11.91 6.21 -5.98
C PHE A 13 -12.56 5.76 -4.66
N LEU A 14 -12.68 6.68 -3.67
CA LEU A 14 -13.36 6.39 -2.41
C LEU A 14 -14.86 6.10 -2.60
N LEU A 15 -15.52 6.91 -3.41
CA LEU A 15 -16.94 6.69 -3.78
C LEU A 15 -17.10 5.35 -4.52
N ALA A 16 -16.18 5.05 -5.45
CA ALA A 16 -16.18 3.77 -6.16
C ALA A 16 -15.99 2.58 -5.20
N MET A 17 -15.11 2.70 -4.18
CA MET A 17 -14.91 1.67 -3.16
C MET A 17 -16.20 1.46 -2.32
N GLY A 18 -16.87 2.56 -1.92
CA GLY A 18 -18.18 2.49 -1.25
C GLY A 18 -19.24 1.84 -2.14
N GLY A 19 -19.26 2.19 -3.43
CA GLY A 19 -20.15 1.58 -4.43
C GLY A 19 -19.87 0.07 -4.60
N VAL A 20 -18.60 -0.33 -4.59
CA VAL A 20 -18.21 -1.74 -4.64
C VAL A 20 -18.66 -2.50 -3.39
N ALA A 21 -18.54 -1.91 -2.20
CA ALA A 21 -19.04 -2.52 -0.97
C ALA A 21 -20.57 -2.70 -0.99
N LEU A 22 -21.29 -1.68 -1.48
CA LEU A 22 -22.74 -1.75 -1.68
C LEU A 22 -23.12 -2.81 -2.72
N LEU A 23 -22.41 -2.86 -3.85
CA LEU A 23 -22.63 -3.85 -4.89
C LEU A 23 -22.40 -5.27 -4.38
N ALA A 24 -21.35 -5.48 -3.57
CA ALA A 24 -21.06 -6.76 -2.95
C ALA A 24 -22.14 -7.19 -1.95
N TRP A 25 -22.76 -6.23 -1.26
CA TRP A 25 -23.89 -6.48 -0.35
C TRP A 25 -25.17 -6.85 -1.10
N VAL A 26 -25.47 -6.15 -2.19
CA VAL A 26 -26.71 -6.38 -3.00
C VAL A 26 -26.58 -7.61 -3.89
N MET A 27 -25.39 -7.84 -4.47
CA MET A 27 -25.16 -8.88 -5.48
C MET A 27 -23.93 -9.75 -5.13
N PRO A 28 -23.88 -10.40 -3.96
CA PRO A 28 -22.69 -11.18 -3.55
C PRO A 28 -22.47 -12.42 -4.43
N GLY A 29 -23.56 -12.96 -5.02
CA GLY A 29 -23.49 -14.12 -5.92
C GLY A 29 -22.60 -13.89 -7.13
N TYR A 30 -22.67 -12.71 -7.74
CA TYR A 30 -21.85 -12.36 -8.92
C TYR A 30 -20.37 -12.27 -8.57
N GLY A 31 -20.01 -11.62 -7.46
CA GLY A 31 -18.61 -11.51 -7.04
C GLY A 31 -17.98 -12.87 -6.75
N ARG A 32 -18.73 -13.77 -6.09
CA ARG A 32 -18.32 -15.16 -5.88
C ARG A 32 -18.17 -15.94 -7.19
N PHE A 33 -19.13 -15.76 -8.10
CA PHE A 33 -19.10 -16.39 -9.42
C PHE A 33 -17.87 -15.99 -10.23
N ILE A 34 -17.62 -14.69 -10.44
CA ILE A 34 -16.47 -14.26 -11.24
C ILE A 34 -15.14 -14.67 -10.60
N ASP A 35 -15.07 -14.67 -9.26
CA ASP A 35 -13.86 -15.11 -8.56
C ASP A 35 -13.60 -16.61 -8.71
N GLN A 36 -14.65 -17.43 -8.74
CA GLN A 36 -14.56 -18.87 -9.00
C GLN A 36 -13.98 -19.17 -10.39
N TYR A 37 -14.22 -18.29 -11.37
CA TYR A 37 -13.62 -18.38 -12.72
C TYR A 37 -12.24 -17.71 -12.82
N GLY A 38 -11.64 -17.34 -11.71
CA GLY A 38 -10.26 -16.87 -11.64
C GLY A 38 -10.06 -15.37 -11.88
N ALA A 39 -11.12 -14.56 -11.78
CA ALA A 39 -11.03 -13.11 -11.98
C ALA A 39 -9.99 -12.46 -11.05
N SER A 40 -9.89 -12.87 -9.80
CA SER A 40 -8.87 -12.38 -8.86
C SER A 40 -7.45 -12.75 -9.28
N LYS A 41 -7.21 -13.96 -9.80
CA LYS A 41 -5.89 -14.37 -10.30
C LYS A 41 -5.46 -13.55 -11.50
N ILE A 42 -6.38 -13.34 -12.45
CA ILE A 42 -6.13 -12.50 -13.63
C ILE A 42 -5.86 -11.05 -13.20
N ALA A 43 -6.65 -10.52 -12.28
CA ALA A 43 -6.46 -9.18 -11.75
C ALA A 43 -5.09 -9.01 -11.07
N ILE A 44 -4.62 -9.99 -10.29
CA ILE A 44 -3.31 -9.95 -9.63
C ILE A 44 -2.18 -9.98 -10.67
N ILE A 45 -2.25 -10.89 -11.66
CA ILE A 45 -1.25 -10.98 -12.72
C ILE A 45 -1.17 -9.65 -13.50
N ALA A 46 -2.30 -9.13 -13.93
CA ALA A 46 -2.37 -7.85 -14.66
C ALA A 46 -1.90 -6.69 -13.79
N PHE A 47 -2.24 -6.72 -12.48
CA PHE A 47 -1.81 -5.70 -11.51
C PHE A 47 -0.30 -5.61 -11.40
N PHE A 48 0.45 -6.71 -11.41
CA PHE A 48 1.91 -6.69 -11.34
C PHE A 48 2.59 -6.59 -12.71
N LEU A 49 1.93 -6.98 -13.79
CA LEU A 49 2.41 -6.79 -15.16
C LEU A 49 2.55 -5.29 -15.50
N LEU A 50 1.55 -4.48 -15.13
CA LEU A 50 1.52 -3.05 -15.44
C LEU A 50 2.71 -2.27 -14.87
N PRO A 51 3.03 -2.33 -13.56
CA PRO A 51 4.25 -1.73 -13.03
C PRO A 51 5.51 -2.30 -13.68
N GLY A 52 5.51 -3.58 -14.04
CA GLY A 52 6.58 -4.20 -14.82
C GLY A 52 6.82 -3.48 -16.15
N MET A 53 5.75 -3.01 -16.80
CA MET A 53 5.86 -2.27 -18.08
C MET A 53 6.24 -0.80 -17.89
N THR A 54 5.90 -0.17 -16.77
CA THR A 54 6.02 1.29 -16.60
C THR A 54 7.22 1.70 -15.75
N VAL A 55 7.67 0.87 -14.80
CA VAL A 55 8.82 1.18 -13.94
C VAL A 55 10.11 1.26 -14.77
N ARG A 56 10.80 2.39 -14.62
CA ARG A 56 12.10 2.65 -15.25
C ARG A 56 13.21 2.33 -14.24
N LEU A 57 13.82 1.17 -14.36
CA LEU A 57 14.91 0.74 -13.49
C LEU A 57 16.17 1.61 -13.62
N ASP A 58 16.38 2.23 -14.79
CA ASP A 58 17.46 3.17 -15.08
C ASP A 58 17.39 4.44 -14.21
N THR A 59 16.20 4.89 -13.81
CA THR A 59 16.06 6.06 -12.95
C THR A 59 16.57 5.83 -11.52
N LEU A 60 16.70 4.58 -11.09
CA LEU A 60 17.21 4.23 -9.75
C LEU A 60 18.69 4.61 -9.58
N HIS A 61 19.45 4.78 -10.66
CA HIS A 61 20.86 5.22 -10.59
C HIS A 61 21.01 6.63 -10.00
N GLY A 62 20.00 7.51 -10.13
CA GLY A 62 20.00 8.83 -9.50
C GLY A 62 19.92 8.82 -7.97
N ALA A 63 19.45 7.71 -7.37
CA ALA A 63 19.33 7.54 -5.92
C ALA A 63 20.69 7.50 -5.18
N VAL A 64 21.78 7.20 -5.89
CA VAL A 64 23.12 7.01 -5.27
C VAL A 64 23.61 8.29 -4.56
N ARG A 65 23.21 9.47 -5.00
CA ARG A 65 23.71 10.74 -4.45
C ARG A 65 23.21 11.02 -3.03
N ASN A 66 21.99 10.56 -2.66
CA ASN A 66 21.41 10.80 -1.33
C ASN A 66 21.05 9.47 -0.63
N TRP A 67 21.98 8.51 -0.69
CA TRP A 67 21.76 7.14 -0.20
C TRP A 67 21.30 7.07 1.26
N ARG A 68 21.73 8.03 2.13
CA ARG A 68 21.33 8.07 3.55
C ARG A 68 19.83 8.30 3.70
N CYS A 69 19.28 9.26 2.95
CA CYS A 69 17.84 9.52 2.95
C CYS A 69 17.06 8.31 2.42
N HIS A 70 17.50 7.74 1.30
CA HIS A 70 16.85 6.56 0.72
C HIS A 70 16.90 5.36 1.65
N ALA A 71 18.06 5.07 2.25
CA ALA A 71 18.21 3.98 3.22
C ALA A 71 17.34 4.20 4.46
N ALA A 72 17.27 5.42 4.99
CA ALA A 72 16.43 5.76 6.13
C ALA A 72 14.95 5.54 5.83
N ILE A 73 14.47 5.98 4.66
CA ILE A 73 13.09 5.79 4.23
C ILE A 73 12.76 4.29 4.09
N GLN A 74 13.63 3.51 3.41
CA GLN A 74 13.39 2.07 3.23
C GLN A 74 13.45 1.31 4.57
N ALA A 75 14.40 1.65 5.44
CA ALA A 75 14.46 1.09 6.80
C ALA A 75 13.21 1.44 7.62
N PHE A 76 12.71 2.67 7.47
CA PHE A 76 11.47 3.07 8.15
C PHE A 76 10.28 2.23 7.66
N ILE A 77 10.14 2.05 6.35
CA ILE A 77 9.02 1.31 5.74
C ILE A 77 9.03 -0.17 6.14
N PHE A 78 10.19 -0.84 6.07
CA PHE A 78 10.29 -2.30 6.17
C PHE A 78 10.83 -2.82 7.52
N ILE A 79 11.34 -1.93 8.38
CA ILE A 79 11.83 -2.32 9.71
C ILE A 79 11.04 -1.58 10.79
N ILE A 80 11.05 -0.23 10.78
CA ILE A 80 10.47 0.57 11.87
C ILE A 80 8.94 0.42 11.90
N CYS A 81 8.27 0.59 10.75
CA CYS A 81 6.81 0.43 10.69
C CYS A 81 6.35 -0.96 11.15
N PRO A 82 6.90 -2.10 10.64
CA PRO A 82 6.53 -3.40 11.13
C PRO A 82 6.78 -3.58 12.63
N LEU A 83 7.93 -3.15 13.14
CA LEU A 83 8.25 -3.25 14.56
C LEU A 83 7.26 -2.47 15.43
N VAL A 84 7.02 -1.19 15.12
CA VAL A 84 6.12 -0.33 15.92
C VAL A 84 4.69 -0.85 15.86
N ILE A 85 4.19 -1.20 14.68
CA ILE A 85 2.83 -1.71 14.53
C ILE A 85 2.69 -3.07 15.21
N CYS A 86 3.65 -3.97 15.10
CA CYS A 86 3.56 -5.30 15.72
C CYS A 86 3.73 -5.25 17.24
N LEU A 87 4.59 -4.37 17.77
CA LEU A 87 4.75 -4.20 19.22
C LEU A 87 3.47 -3.72 19.90
N GLY A 88 2.66 -2.90 19.23
CA GLY A 88 1.37 -2.47 19.77
C GLY A 88 0.21 -3.42 19.47
N ALA A 89 0.36 -4.33 18.54
CA ALA A 89 -0.74 -5.18 18.07
C ALA A 89 -1.20 -6.26 19.08
N PHE A 90 -0.44 -6.49 20.15
CA PHE A 90 -0.83 -7.44 21.21
C PHE A 90 -2.10 -7.03 21.98
N TRP A 91 -2.54 -5.79 21.86
CA TRP A 91 -3.82 -5.30 22.38
C TRP A 91 -5.02 -5.72 21.53
N LEU A 92 -4.79 -6.18 20.32
CA LEU A 92 -5.83 -6.59 19.40
C LEU A 92 -6.15 -8.08 19.57
N PRO A 93 -7.43 -8.46 19.41
CA PRO A 93 -7.81 -9.88 19.45
C PRO A 93 -7.11 -10.64 18.32
N GLN A 94 -6.68 -11.87 18.64
CA GLN A 94 -6.11 -12.78 17.66
C GLN A 94 -7.14 -13.11 16.58
N GLY A 95 -6.71 -13.15 15.34
CA GLY A 95 -7.57 -13.52 14.22
C GLY A 95 -7.43 -12.67 12.97
N PRO A 96 -8.42 -12.72 12.07
CA PRO A 96 -8.33 -12.11 10.73
C PRO A 96 -8.01 -10.61 10.73
N ILE A 97 -8.58 -9.87 11.68
CA ILE A 97 -8.35 -8.42 11.82
C ILE A 97 -6.88 -8.12 12.13
N LEU A 98 -6.25 -8.89 13.03
CA LEU A 98 -4.84 -8.77 13.35
C LEU A 98 -3.96 -9.07 12.12
N TYR A 99 -4.34 -10.04 11.30
CA TYR A 99 -3.61 -10.34 10.05
C TYR A 99 -3.68 -9.17 9.07
N GLY A 100 -4.81 -8.46 9.02
CA GLY A 100 -4.96 -7.21 8.28
C GLY A 100 -4.03 -6.11 8.79
N VAL A 101 -3.84 -6.01 10.10
CA VAL A 101 -2.87 -5.08 10.71
C VAL A 101 -1.43 -5.45 10.34
N PHE A 102 -1.07 -6.72 10.39
CA PHE A 102 0.25 -7.19 9.92
C PHE A 102 0.46 -6.91 8.44
N LEU A 103 -0.58 -7.07 7.63
CA LEU A 103 -0.53 -6.70 6.23
C LEU A 103 -0.21 -5.21 6.06
N VAL A 104 -0.94 -4.31 6.75
CA VAL A 104 -0.66 -2.86 6.72
C VAL A 104 0.78 -2.56 7.12
N ALA A 105 1.30 -3.22 8.14
CA ALA A 105 2.65 -3.00 8.67
C ALA A 105 3.74 -3.20 7.61
N VAL A 106 3.60 -4.21 6.76
CA VAL A 106 4.65 -4.66 5.84
C VAL A 106 4.55 -4.06 4.43
N LEU A 107 3.53 -3.24 4.15
CA LEU A 107 3.33 -2.68 2.82
C LEU A 107 4.34 -1.58 2.47
N PRO A 108 4.72 -1.47 1.18
CA PRO A 108 5.51 -0.36 0.67
C PRO A 108 4.72 0.94 0.64
N THR A 109 5.40 2.04 0.30
CA THR A 109 4.74 3.35 0.18
C THR A 109 3.89 3.48 -1.09
N THR A 110 2.98 4.45 -1.09
CA THR A 110 2.15 4.74 -2.27
C THR A 110 2.97 5.46 -3.34
N MET A 111 2.72 5.16 -4.62
CA MET A 111 3.35 5.90 -5.72
C MET A 111 2.65 7.24 -6.02
N SER A 112 1.36 7.39 -5.73
CA SER A 112 0.60 8.59 -6.07
C SER A 112 0.52 9.61 -4.94
N SER A 113 0.05 9.20 -3.76
CA SER A 113 -0.20 10.13 -2.65
C SER A 113 1.09 10.63 -2.00
N SER A 114 2.08 9.78 -1.76
CA SER A 114 3.35 10.20 -1.17
C SER A 114 4.08 11.26 -2.03
N ILE A 115 4.13 11.04 -3.34
CA ILE A 115 4.73 12.00 -4.29
C ILE A 115 3.92 13.29 -4.34
N ALA A 116 2.58 13.18 -4.40
CA ALA A 116 1.70 14.35 -4.49
C ALA A 116 1.77 15.23 -3.24
N PHE A 117 1.73 14.63 -2.04
CA PHE A 117 1.85 15.40 -0.79
C PHE A 117 3.25 15.97 -0.58
N THR A 118 4.31 15.24 -0.97
CA THR A 118 5.68 15.78 -0.97
C THR A 118 5.78 17.01 -1.84
N ALA A 119 5.31 16.96 -3.07
CA ALA A 119 5.34 18.09 -3.99
C ALA A 119 4.45 19.26 -3.49
N ALA A 120 3.26 18.97 -2.96
CA ALA A 120 2.35 19.97 -2.41
C ALA A 120 2.93 20.71 -1.19
N GLY A 121 3.67 20.00 -0.33
CA GLY A 121 4.38 20.56 0.82
C GLY A 121 5.71 21.24 0.46
N GLY A 122 6.09 21.27 -0.82
CA GLY A 122 7.35 21.85 -1.29
C GLY A 122 8.58 21.01 -0.96
N GLY A 123 8.40 19.69 -0.78
CA GLY A 123 9.49 18.74 -0.58
C GLY A 123 10.13 18.26 -1.88
N ASN A 124 11.16 17.45 -1.76
CA ASN A 124 11.92 16.89 -2.89
C ASN A 124 11.11 15.79 -3.59
N ALA A 125 10.42 16.16 -4.67
CA ALA A 125 9.59 15.24 -5.45
C ALA A 125 10.42 14.10 -6.09
N LEU A 126 11.68 14.37 -6.47
CA LEU A 126 12.56 13.32 -7.03
C LEU A 126 12.90 12.27 -5.98
N THR A 127 13.25 12.68 -4.75
CA THR A 127 13.45 11.78 -3.62
C THR A 127 12.19 10.93 -3.38
N ALA A 128 11.01 11.54 -3.43
CA ALA A 128 9.75 10.82 -3.24
C ALA A 128 9.50 9.80 -4.35
N ILE A 129 9.72 10.15 -5.62
CA ILE A 129 9.57 9.23 -6.77
C ILE A 129 10.51 8.03 -6.63
N LEU A 130 11.80 8.28 -6.36
CA LEU A 130 12.80 7.22 -6.25
C LEU A 130 12.49 6.26 -5.09
N ASN A 131 12.04 6.79 -3.95
CA ASN A 131 11.66 5.96 -2.80
C ASN A 131 10.36 5.19 -3.04
N ALA A 132 9.37 5.81 -3.69
CA ALA A 132 8.13 5.12 -4.02
C ALA A 132 8.39 3.96 -4.99
N VAL A 133 9.16 4.17 -6.05
CA VAL A 133 9.56 3.09 -6.98
C VAL A 133 10.39 2.04 -6.25
N GLY A 134 11.43 2.46 -5.52
CA GLY A 134 12.33 1.56 -4.80
C GLY A 134 11.60 0.70 -3.76
N SER A 135 10.71 1.29 -2.95
CA SER A 135 9.96 0.55 -1.94
C SER A 135 8.97 -0.44 -2.55
N ASN A 136 8.30 -0.08 -3.65
CA ASN A 136 7.41 -1.02 -4.33
C ASN A 136 8.19 -2.18 -4.95
N PHE A 137 9.39 -1.91 -5.50
CA PHE A 137 10.27 -2.95 -6.01
C PHE A 137 10.76 -3.88 -4.89
N LEU A 138 11.29 -3.32 -3.79
CA LEU A 138 11.69 -4.10 -2.61
C LEU A 138 10.51 -4.83 -1.97
N GLY A 139 9.35 -4.20 -1.95
CA GLY A 139 8.10 -4.76 -1.41
C GLY A 139 7.65 -6.04 -2.11
N ILE A 140 8.00 -6.24 -3.38
CA ILE A 140 7.71 -7.49 -4.10
C ILE A 140 8.24 -8.71 -3.34
N ALA A 141 9.45 -8.59 -2.78
CA ALA A 141 10.07 -9.66 -2.01
C ALA A 141 9.87 -9.51 -0.49
N LEU A 142 10.07 -8.27 0.04
CA LEU A 142 10.08 -8.05 1.49
C LEU A 142 8.69 -8.12 2.12
N SER A 143 7.62 -7.62 1.44
CA SER A 143 6.29 -7.63 2.04
C SER A 143 5.75 -9.06 2.26
N PRO A 144 5.80 -9.98 1.26
CA PRO A 144 5.44 -11.38 1.50
C PRO A 144 6.29 -12.06 2.56
N LEU A 145 7.63 -11.81 2.54
CA LEU A 145 8.55 -12.37 3.52
C LEU A 145 8.18 -11.94 4.95
N LEU A 146 8.06 -10.64 5.18
CA LEU A 146 7.73 -10.10 6.49
C LEU A 146 6.34 -10.54 6.96
N LEU A 147 5.33 -10.52 6.07
CA LEU A 147 3.99 -11.00 6.40
C LEU A 147 4.02 -12.47 6.80
N GLY A 148 4.73 -13.30 6.04
CA GLY A 148 4.90 -14.72 6.35
C GLY A 148 5.57 -14.96 7.70
N LEU A 149 6.61 -14.20 8.03
CA LEU A 149 7.28 -14.27 9.34
C LEU A 149 6.33 -13.86 10.49
N LEU A 150 5.55 -12.79 10.31
CA LEU A 150 4.59 -12.33 11.32
C LEU A 150 3.46 -13.33 11.53
N LEU A 151 2.91 -13.91 10.47
CA LEU A 151 1.88 -14.94 10.55
C LEU A 151 2.42 -16.24 11.13
N GLY A 152 3.66 -16.61 10.81
CA GLY A 152 4.33 -17.77 11.40
C GLY A 152 4.56 -17.63 12.91
N ALA A 153 4.88 -16.42 13.38
CA ALA A 153 5.04 -16.11 14.79
C ALA A 153 3.74 -16.26 15.59
N THR A 154 2.56 -16.19 14.97
CA THR A 154 1.27 -16.45 15.63
C THR A 154 0.98 -17.94 15.82
N GLY A 155 1.80 -18.84 15.26
CA GLY A 155 1.61 -20.29 15.36
C GLY A 155 0.45 -20.86 14.53
N ILE A 156 -0.27 -20.03 13.79
CA ILE A 156 -1.45 -20.43 13.01
C ILE A 156 -1.05 -21.10 11.69
N ILE A 157 0.10 -20.75 11.16
CA ILE A 157 0.64 -21.29 9.92
C ILE A 157 2.00 -21.92 10.22
N SER A 158 2.21 -23.17 9.81
CA SER A 158 3.51 -23.81 9.98
C SER A 158 4.58 -23.10 9.14
N PHE A 159 5.82 -23.07 9.61
CA PHE A 159 6.95 -22.45 8.88
C PHE A 159 7.07 -22.99 7.45
N GLN A 160 6.77 -24.27 7.24
CA GLN A 160 6.83 -24.89 5.92
C GLN A 160 5.71 -24.39 4.99
N GLN A 161 4.49 -24.14 5.52
CA GLN A 161 3.39 -23.51 4.77
C GLN A 161 3.72 -22.05 4.45
N VAL A 162 4.27 -21.30 5.42
CA VAL A 162 4.76 -19.93 5.20
C VAL A 162 5.75 -19.90 4.05
N ALA A 163 6.78 -20.76 4.07
CA ALA A 163 7.82 -20.79 3.05
C ALA A 163 7.27 -21.11 1.65
N ARG A 164 6.33 -22.07 1.54
CA ARG A 164 5.66 -22.39 0.26
C ARG A 164 4.82 -21.22 -0.24
N THR A 165 3.96 -20.67 0.61
CA THR A 165 3.12 -19.51 0.25
C THR A 165 3.96 -18.33 -0.18
N MET A 166 5.09 -18.07 0.51
CA MET A 166 6.02 -17.02 0.12
C MET A 166 6.64 -17.26 -1.26
N LEU A 167 7.05 -18.49 -1.56
CA LEU A 167 7.60 -18.82 -2.88
C LEU A 167 6.55 -18.63 -3.97
N ASP A 168 5.35 -19.16 -3.76
CA ASP A 168 4.24 -19.04 -4.71
C ASP A 168 3.88 -17.58 -4.97
N MET A 169 3.92 -16.75 -3.92
CA MET A 169 3.67 -15.31 -4.04
C MET A 169 4.80 -14.57 -4.75
N CYS A 170 6.04 -14.85 -4.38
CA CYS A 170 7.18 -14.27 -5.09
C CYS A 170 7.07 -14.58 -6.60
N LEU A 171 6.74 -15.80 -6.95
CA LEU A 171 6.54 -16.17 -8.35
C LEU A 171 5.33 -15.46 -8.98
N LEU A 172 4.19 -15.42 -8.28
CA LEU A 172 2.96 -14.76 -8.76
C LEU A 172 3.15 -13.25 -8.99
N VAL A 173 4.07 -12.62 -8.27
CA VAL A 173 4.39 -11.19 -8.40
C VAL A 173 5.56 -10.95 -9.35
N MET A 174 6.67 -11.71 -9.18
CA MET A 174 7.89 -11.51 -9.95
C MET A 174 7.75 -11.89 -11.41
N ILE A 175 7.04 -13.00 -11.71
CA ILE A 175 6.88 -13.46 -13.10
C ILE A 175 6.16 -12.40 -13.95
N PRO A 176 4.96 -11.90 -13.60
CA PRO A 176 4.30 -10.88 -14.40
C PRO A 176 5.08 -9.56 -14.43
N PHE A 177 5.75 -9.17 -13.33
CA PHE A 177 6.60 -7.99 -13.33
C PHE A 177 7.76 -8.11 -14.32
N CYS A 178 8.50 -9.23 -14.28
CA CYS A 178 9.60 -9.48 -15.22
C CYS A 178 9.09 -9.61 -16.66
N ALA A 179 7.94 -10.24 -16.87
CA ALA A 179 7.29 -10.32 -18.18
C ALA A 179 6.95 -8.93 -18.71
N GLY A 180 6.46 -8.02 -17.85
CA GLY A 180 6.20 -6.61 -18.21
C GLY A 180 7.46 -5.88 -18.66
N GLN A 181 8.59 -6.04 -17.93
CA GLN A 181 9.87 -5.49 -18.32
C GLN A 181 10.37 -6.05 -19.67
N LEU A 182 10.21 -7.35 -19.87
CA LEU A 182 10.60 -8.00 -21.13
C LEU A 182 9.74 -7.51 -22.30
N LEU A 183 8.42 -7.41 -22.12
CA LEU A 183 7.49 -6.91 -23.14
C LEU A 183 7.89 -5.49 -23.61
N VAL A 184 8.18 -4.61 -22.68
CA VAL A 184 8.59 -3.22 -23.02
C VAL A 184 9.97 -3.17 -23.66
N ARG A 185 10.86 -4.09 -23.30
CA ARG A 185 12.16 -4.19 -23.96
C ARG A 185 12.04 -4.65 -25.42
N LEU A 186 11.09 -5.55 -25.70
CA LEU A 186 10.84 -6.04 -27.05
C LEU A 186 10.00 -5.05 -27.88
N TRP A 187 9.03 -4.39 -27.26
CA TRP A 187 8.12 -3.44 -27.87
C TRP A 187 8.05 -2.13 -27.05
N PRO A 188 9.02 -1.20 -27.23
CA PRO A 188 9.10 0.04 -26.43
C PRO A 188 7.86 0.94 -26.51
N ARG A 189 7.06 0.83 -27.56
CA ARG A 189 5.79 1.59 -27.71
C ARG A 189 4.77 1.25 -26.64
N LEU A 190 4.71 -0.01 -26.18
CA LEU A 190 3.80 -0.45 -25.13
C LEU A 190 3.97 0.29 -23.80
N ARG A 191 5.16 0.81 -23.52
CA ARG A 191 5.42 1.58 -22.30
C ARG A 191 4.55 2.83 -22.23
N ARG A 192 4.47 3.61 -23.32
CA ARG A 192 3.68 4.83 -23.37
C ARG A 192 2.19 4.54 -23.16
N ASP A 193 1.69 3.50 -23.79
CA ASP A 193 0.30 3.09 -23.66
C ASP A 193 0.01 2.61 -22.23
N ALA A 194 0.88 1.79 -21.65
CA ALA A 194 0.79 1.34 -20.27
C ALA A 194 0.86 2.51 -19.27
N GLU A 195 1.80 3.45 -19.43
CA GLU A 195 1.92 4.66 -18.58
C GLU A 195 0.63 5.49 -18.59
N SER A 196 -0.02 5.63 -19.75
CA SER A 196 -1.27 6.41 -19.89
C SER A 196 -2.47 5.76 -19.18
N MET A 197 -2.54 4.44 -19.16
CA MET A 197 -3.66 3.66 -18.63
C MET A 197 -3.43 3.15 -17.20
N GLN A 198 -2.20 3.18 -16.71
CA GLN A 198 -1.76 2.52 -15.48
C GLN A 198 -2.65 2.85 -14.28
N VAL A 199 -2.89 4.13 -14.00
CA VAL A 199 -3.63 4.56 -12.81
C VAL A 199 -5.06 4.03 -12.84
N GLY A 200 -5.74 4.14 -13.98
CA GLY A 200 -7.13 3.66 -14.12
C GLY A 200 -7.23 2.13 -14.01
N LEU A 201 -6.33 1.41 -14.68
CA LEU A 201 -6.32 -0.05 -14.65
C LEU A 201 -5.97 -0.60 -13.26
N LEU A 202 -4.98 -0.02 -12.57
CA LEU A 202 -4.65 -0.43 -11.20
C LEU A 202 -5.82 -0.17 -10.24
N GLN A 203 -6.50 0.97 -10.35
CA GLN A 203 -7.71 1.26 -9.57
C GLN A 203 -8.83 0.24 -9.87
N PHE A 204 -9.06 -0.07 -11.15
CA PHE A 204 -10.04 -1.08 -11.55
C PHE A 204 -9.74 -2.45 -10.93
N PHE A 205 -8.50 -2.92 -11.00
CA PHE A 205 -8.13 -4.21 -10.41
C PHE A 205 -8.28 -4.23 -8.89
N VAL A 206 -7.95 -3.12 -8.21
CA VAL A 206 -8.18 -3.01 -6.76
C VAL A 206 -9.68 -3.07 -6.43
N LEU A 207 -10.52 -2.38 -7.20
CA LEU A 207 -11.97 -2.41 -7.02
C LEU A 207 -12.53 -3.81 -7.30
N LEU A 208 -12.06 -4.49 -8.34
CA LEU A 208 -12.44 -5.86 -8.67
C LEU A 208 -12.07 -6.85 -7.56
N LEU A 209 -10.83 -6.77 -7.05
CA LEU A 209 -10.38 -7.58 -5.93
C LEU A 209 -11.19 -7.30 -4.67
N SER A 210 -11.51 -6.02 -4.40
CA SER A 210 -12.36 -5.63 -3.27
C SER A 210 -13.78 -6.20 -3.40
N TYR A 211 -14.36 -6.16 -4.60
CA TYR A 211 -15.68 -6.74 -4.87
C TYR A 211 -15.69 -8.25 -4.60
N CYS A 212 -14.72 -8.98 -5.12
CA CYS A 212 -14.59 -10.41 -4.87
C CYS A 212 -14.42 -10.71 -3.36
N ALA A 213 -13.57 -9.92 -2.64
CA ALA A 213 -13.35 -10.09 -1.21
C ALA A 213 -14.63 -9.88 -0.41
N PHE A 214 -15.29 -8.73 -0.60
CA PHE A 214 -16.52 -8.38 0.12
C PHE A 214 -17.66 -9.37 -0.16
N SER A 215 -17.78 -9.83 -1.39
CA SER A 215 -18.81 -10.81 -1.79
C SER A 215 -18.68 -12.16 -1.08
N LYS A 216 -17.52 -12.47 -0.53
CA LYS A 216 -17.28 -13.75 0.20
C LYS A 216 -17.68 -13.71 1.67
N SER A 217 -17.48 -12.58 2.35
CA SER A 217 -17.54 -12.55 3.82
C SER A 217 -17.99 -11.21 4.42
N LEU A 218 -18.73 -10.38 3.66
CA LEU A 218 -19.22 -9.10 4.17
C LEU A 218 -20.20 -9.23 5.34
N ASP A 219 -20.97 -10.31 5.36
CA ASP A 219 -21.91 -10.70 6.44
C ASP A 219 -21.22 -10.91 7.78
N GLN A 220 -19.94 -11.31 7.77
CA GLN A 220 -19.16 -11.53 8.98
C GLN A 220 -18.64 -10.22 9.62
N VAL A 221 -18.70 -9.10 8.91
CA VAL A 221 -18.25 -7.80 9.42
C VAL A 221 -19.09 -7.35 10.61
N ALA A 222 -20.40 -7.54 10.54
CA ALA A 222 -21.31 -7.14 11.61
C ALA A 222 -21.03 -7.87 12.94
N SER A 223 -20.64 -9.15 12.89
CA SER A 223 -20.30 -9.94 14.09
C SER A 223 -18.95 -9.54 14.72
N GLN A 224 -18.09 -8.81 13.99
CA GLN A 224 -16.76 -8.40 14.43
C GLN A 224 -16.64 -6.88 14.65
N PHE A 225 -17.77 -6.18 14.77
CA PHE A 225 -17.80 -4.71 14.82
C PHE A 225 -16.91 -4.12 15.92
N GLU A 226 -16.96 -4.70 17.14
CA GLU A 226 -16.15 -4.23 18.27
C GLU A 226 -14.65 -4.39 18.02
N ALA A 227 -14.23 -5.55 17.50
CA ALA A 227 -12.82 -5.79 17.17
C ALA A 227 -12.33 -4.87 16.05
N MET A 228 -13.18 -4.60 15.07
CA MET A 228 -12.87 -3.67 13.97
C MET A 228 -12.72 -2.24 14.47
N TRP A 229 -13.60 -1.78 15.36
CA TRP A 229 -13.50 -0.43 15.92
C TRP A 229 -12.21 -0.24 16.71
N LYS A 230 -11.86 -1.21 17.56
CA LYS A 230 -10.57 -1.23 18.28
C LYS A 230 -9.38 -1.19 17.32
N CYS A 231 -9.45 -1.97 16.23
CA CYS A 231 -8.42 -1.98 15.19
C CYS A 231 -8.29 -0.61 14.50
N PHE A 232 -9.39 0.05 14.18
CA PHE A 232 -9.38 1.35 13.51
C PHE A 232 -8.76 2.43 14.39
N ILE A 233 -9.13 2.49 15.67
CA ILE A 233 -8.49 3.40 16.64
C ILE A 233 -6.99 3.10 16.74
N TYR A 234 -6.63 1.82 16.86
CA TYR A 234 -5.25 1.39 16.95
C TYR A 234 -4.43 1.84 15.71
N LEU A 235 -4.92 1.56 14.50
CA LEU A 235 -4.24 1.95 13.27
C LEU A 235 -4.13 3.47 13.11
N ALA A 236 -5.15 4.23 13.53
CA ALA A 236 -5.11 5.69 13.52
C ALA A 236 -4.02 6.23 14.46
N LEU A 237 -3.97 5.73 15.70
CA LEU A 237 -2.95 6.11 16.68
C LEU A 237 -1.54 5.73 16.21
N MET A 238 -1.38 4.51 15.69
CA MET A 238 -0.09 4.04 15.17
C MET A 238 0.36 4.86 13.96
N HIS A 239 -0.56 5.22 13.06
CA HIS A 239 -0.22 6.09 11.94
C HIS A 239 0.26 7.46 12.40
N LEU A 240 -0.44 8.11 13.33
CA LEU A 240 -0.03 9.41 13.89
C LEU A 240 1.32 9.32 14.61
N THR A 241 1.55 8.24 15.36
CA THR A 241 2.84 7.99 16.03
C THR A 241 3.97 7.85 15.00
N LEU A 242 3.77 7.02 13.97
CA LEU A 242 4.76 6.85 12.90
C LEU A 242 4.97 8.13 12.10
N PHE A 243 3.91 8.90 11.87
CA PHE A 243 3.96 10.17 11.15
C PHE A 243 4.80 11.21 11.90
N THR A 244 4.59 11.37 13.20
CA THR A 244 5.40 12.26 14.06
C THR A 244 6.83 11.74 14.22
N PHE A 245 7.00 10.43 14.39
CA PHE A 245 8.31 9.81 14.53
C PHE A 245 9.14 9.92 13.25
N SER A 246 8.54 9.81 12.07
CA SER A 246 9.27 9.97 10.79
C SER A 246 9.80 11.40 10.62
N ARG A 247 9.05 12.43 11.05
CA ARG A 247 9.51 13.82 11.06
C ARG A 247 10.67 14.01 12.02
N TRP A 248 10.51 13.59 13.26
CA TRP A 248 11.57 13.65 14.25
C TRP A 248 12.85 12.96 13.78
N LEU A 249 12.72 11.77 13.20
CA LEU A 249 13.88 11.02 12.68
C LEU A 249 14.55 11.74 11.51
N ALA A 250 13.79 12.37 10.61
CA ALA A 250 14.32 13.13 9.49
C ALA A 250 15.14 14.36 9.98
N GLU A 251 14.64 15.05 11.02
CA GLU A 251 15.35 16.13 11.69
C GLU A 251 16.61 15.63 12.42
N ALA A 252 16.51 14.53 13.17
CA ALA A 252 17.64 13.91 13.88
C ALA A 252 18.76 13.46 12.94
N LEU A 253 18.40 13.00 11.74
CA LEU A 253 19.36 12.65 10.67
C LEU A 253 19.91 13.88 9.95
N ARG A 254 19.47 15.08 10.31
CA ARG A 254 19.89 16.37 9.70
C ARG A 254 19.73 16.36 8.18
N LEU A 255 18.66 15.78 7.68
CA LEU A 255 18.36 15.80 6.25
C LEU A 255 18.02 17.24 5.82
N PRO A 256 18.29 17.62 4.54
CA PRO A 256 17.76 18.86 3.98
C PRO A 256 16.24 18.94 4.14
N GLU A 257 15.69 20.12 4.38
CA GLU A 257 14.26 20.32 4.66
C GLU A 257 13.34 19.66 3.61
N GLU A 258 13.67 19.79 2.33
CA GLU A 258 12.91 19.18 1.24
C GLU A 258 12.91 17.64 1.31
N ASP A 259 14.02 17.04 1.76
CA ASP A 259 14.15 15.59 1.95
C ASP A 259 13.47 15.12 3.25
N GLN A 260 13.41 15.96 4.30
CA GLN A 260 12.61 15.68 5.51
C GLN A 260 11.13 15.56 5.18
N ILE A 261 10.61 16.46 4.34
CA ILE A 261 9.23 16.41 3.85
C ILE A 261 9.00 15.12 3.04
N ALA A 262 9.92 14.80 2.12
CA ALA A 262 9.85 13.56 1.35
C ALA A 262 9.88 12.31 2.24
N MET A 263 10.77 12.28 3.24
CA MET A 263 10.86 11.18 4.19
C MET A 263 9.56 11.00 4.96
N THR A 264 8.96 12.09 5.46
CA THR A 264 7.71 12.02 6.23
C THR A 264 6.59 11.35 5.44
N PHE A 265 6.35 11.78 4.21
CA PHE A 265 5.28 11.21 3.40
C PHE A 265 5.61 9.82 2.86
N CYS A 266 6.83 9.59 2.38
CA CYS A 266 7.20 8.29 1.83
C CYS A 266 7.29 7.18 2.89
N SER A 267 7.68 7.51 4.11
CA SER A 267 7.81 6.51 5.19
C SER A 267 6.48 6.03 5.74
N THR A 268 5.44 6.88 5.71
CA THR A 268 4.19 6.64 6.45
C THR A 268 3.01 6.27 5.58
N GLN A 269 3.02 6.65 4.30
CA GLN A 269 1.94 6.32 3.37
C GLN A 269 2.03 4.86 2.92
N LYS A 270 0.98 4.07 3.14
CA LYS A 270 0.91 2.65 2.77
C LYS A 270 -0.02 2.43 1.58
N THR A 271 0.38 1.57 0.64
CA THR A 271 -0.35 1.37 -0.61
C THR A 271 -1.44 0.31 -0.51
N LEU A 272 -2.70 0.72 -0.70
CA LEU A 272 -3.83 -0.20 -0.83
C LEU A 272 -3.68 -1.10 -2.07
N ALA A 273 -3.21 -0.51 -3.15
CA ALA A 273 -3.08 -1.18 -4.43
C ALA A 273 -2.18 -2.42 -4.37
N PHE A 274 -1.06 -2.33 -3.67
CA PHE A 274 -0.15 -3.46 -3.47
C PHE A 274 -0.66 -4.44 -2.41
N GLY A 275 -1.37 -3.95 -1.39
CA GLY A 275 -1.88 -4.77 -0.29
C GLY A 275 -2.99 -5.71 -0.70
N MET A 276 -3.88 -5.31 -1.63
CA MET A 276 -4.98 -6.15 -2.09
C MET A 276 -4.52 -7.45 -2.76
N PRO A 277 -3.62 -7.43 -3.76
CA PRO A 277 -3.07 -8.64 -4.35
C PRO A 277 -2.38 -9.55 -3.31
N ILE A 278 -1.63 -9.00 -2.37
CA ILE A 278 -0.99 -9.77 -1.31
C ILE A 278 -2.03 -10.44 -0.41
N ALA A 279 -3.05 -9.70 0.05
CA ALA A 279 -4.12 -10.26 0.86
C ALA A 279 -4.78 -11.46 0.16
N TYR A 280 -5.10 -11.32 -1.11
CA TYR A 280 -5.68 -12.39 -1.90
C TYR A 280 -4.77 -13.61 -2.00
N SER A 281 -3.52 -13.40 -2.34
CA SER A 281 -2.58 -14.50 -2.55
C SER A 281 -2.31 -15.29 -1.25
N PHE A 282 -2.26 -14.60 -0.09
CA PHE A 282 -2.06 -15.29 1.20
C PHE A 282 -3.31 -15.99 1.71
N PHE A 283 -4.48 -15.39 1.53
CA PHE A 283 -5.67 -15.78 2.30
C PHE A 283 -6.83 -16.32 1.46
N ALA A 284 -6.80 -16.19 0.11
CA ALA A 284 -7.92 -16.62 -0.74
C ALA A 284 -8.25 -18.11 -0.66
N HIS A 285 -7.27 -18.93 -0.32
CA HIS A 285 -7.39 -20.39 -0.19
C HIS A 285 -7.38 -20.88 1.26
N THR A 286 -7.52 -19.96 2.22
CA THR A 286 -7.61 -20.26 3.64
C THR A 286 -9.07 -20.10 4.11
N PRO A 287 -9.48 -20.74 5.23
CA PRO A 287 -10.81 -20.52 5.81
C PRO A 287 -10.96 -19.13 6.45
N VAL A 288 -9.92 -18.30 6.38
CA VAL A 288 -9.90 -16.98 7.02
C VAL A 288 -10.74 -15.99 6.19
N PRO A 289 -11.65 -15.23 6.81
CA PRO A 289 -12.48 -14.25 6.12
C PRO A 289 -11.66 -13.10 5.52
N LEU A 290 -11.49 -13.10 4.21
CA LEU A 290 -10.65 -12.12 3.49
C LEU A 290 -11.12 -10.68 3.71
N THR A 291 -12.42 -10.44 3.82
CA THR A 291 -12.99 -9.11 4.10
C THR A 291 -12.44 -8.52 5.40
N LEU A 292 -12.36 -9.31 6.48
CA LEU A 292 -11.84 -8.86 7.77
C LEU A 292 -10.34 -8.53 7.74
N ILE A 293 -9.59 -9.10 6.80
CA ILE A 293 -8.18 -8.78 6.58
C ILE A 293 -8.02 -7.50 5.77
N VAL A 294 -8.89 -7.29 4.79
CA VAL A 294 -8.80 -6.16 3.86
C VAL A 294 -9.33 -4.85 4.46
N LEU A 295 -10.32 -4.93 5.36
CA LEU A 295 -10.92 -3.73 5.97
C LEU A 295 -9.93 -2.87 6.77
N PRO A 296 -9.03 -3.40 7.61
CA PRO A 296 -7.96 -2.62 8.24
C PRO A 296 -7.09 -1.86 7.22
N LEU A 297 -6.77 -2.50 6.10
CA LEU A 297 -5.98 -1.90 5.03
C LEU A 297 -6.72 -0.74 4.35
N ILE A 298 -8.00 -0.92 4.03
CA ILE A 298 -8.83 0.13 3.43
C ILE A 298 -8.97 1.30 4.40
N PHE A 299 -9.28 1.04 5.67
CA PHE A 299 -9.39 2.07 6.69
C PHE A 299 -8.08 2.87 6.82
N HIS A 300 -6.95 2.18 6.96
CA HIS A 300 -5.64 2.84 7.06
C HIS A 300 -5.35 3.70 5.83
N TYR A 301 -5.64 3.19 4.63
CA TYR A 301 -5.46 3.94 3.39
C TYR A 301 -6.28 5.23 3.35
N LEU A 302 -7.51 5.21 3.84
CA LEU A 302 -8.36 6.40 3.94
C LEU A 302 -7.86 7.37 5.00
N PHE A 303 -7.56 6.86 6.18
CA PHE A 303 -7.14 7.66 7.33
C PHE A 303 -5.84 8.43 7.05
N GLN A 304 -4.83 7.78 6.47
CA GLN A 304 -3.52 8.38 6.20
C GLN A 304 -3.57 9.65 5.32
N MET A 305 -4.62 9.82 4.52
CA MET A 305 -4.80 11.00 3.67
C MET A 305 -5.05 12.27 4.47
N PHE A 306 -5.71 12.17 5.64
CA PHE A 306 -6.05 13.32 6.47
C PHE A 306 -4.81 14.02 7.05
N PRO A 307 -3.96 13.37 7.87
CA PRO A 307 -2.77 14.02 8.42
C PRO A 307 -1.80 14.47 7.34
N ALA A 308 -1.71 13.72 6.23
CA ALA A 308 -0.88 14.11 5.10
C ALA A 308 -1.38 15.39 4.42
N ALA A 309 -2.67 15.53 4.19
CA ALA A 309 -3.26 16.74 3.59
C ALA A 309 -3.11 17.95 4.51
N VAL A 310 -3.32 17.78 5.81
CA VAL A 310 -3.15 18.85 6.80
C VAL A 310 -1.71 19.36 6.80
N LEU A 311 -0.73 18.45 6.93
CA LEU A 311 0.67 18.84 6.93
C LEU A 311 1.11 19.49 5.61
N ALA A 312 0.72 18.94 4.47
CA ALA A 312 1.09 19.51 3.16
C ALA A 312 0.55 20.93 2.99
N ASN A 313 -0.67 21.22 3.48
CA ASN A 313 -1.24 22.56 3.46
C ASN A 313 -0.50 23.52 4.42
N GLN A 314 -0.19 23.09 5.65
CA GLN A 314 0.58 23.89 6.61
C GLN A 314 1.96 24.28 6.07
N LEU A 315 2.69 23.33 5.49
CA LEU A 315 4.00 23.56 4.88
C LEU A 315 3.92 24.56 3.71
N ARG A 316 2.89 24.40 2.86
CA ARG A 316 2.66 25.32 1.72
C ARG A 316 2.37 26.75 2.21
N GLU A 317 1.54 26.90 3.23
CA GLU A 317 1.22 28.22 3.81
C GLU A 317 2.42 28.86 4.50
N ALA A 318 3.25 28.10 5.22
CA ALA A 318 4.47 28.58 5.85
C ALA A 318 5.44 29.13 4.80
N LYS A 319 5.67 28.39 3.71
CA LYS A 319 6.51 28.85 2.58
C LYS A 319 5.96 30.09 1.89
N ALA A 320 4.65 30.20 1.72
CA ALA A 320 4.02 31.39 1.11
C ALA A 320 4.18 32.66 1.97
N LYS A 321 4.30 32.51 3.30
CA LYS A 321 4.50 33.61 4.25
C LYS A 321 5.99 33.98 4.45
N GLY A 322 6.91 33.36 3.73
CA GLY A 322 8.36 33.61 3.86
C GLY A 322 8.98 33.03 5.15
N GLY A 323 8.26 32.17 5.86
CA GLY A 323 8.74 31.44 7.03
C GLY A 323 9.37 30.11 6.61
N SER A 324 10.48 29.74 7.24
CA SER A 324 10.88 28.33 7.28
C SER A 324 9.94 27.62 8.28
N PRO A 325 9.44 26.45 7.96
CA PRO A 325 8.50 25.71 8.82
C PRO A 325 9.13 25.18 10.09
#